data_e457bf70d9174d30b54082f117941ba5
#
_entry.id   e457bf70d9174d30b54082f117941ba5
#
_cell.length_a   1.000
_cell.length_b   1.000
_cell.length_c   1.000
_cell.angle_alpha   90.00
_cell.angle_beta   90.00
_cell.angle_gamma   90.00
#
_symmetry.space_group_name_H-M   'P 1'
#
loop_
_entity.id
_entity.type
_entity.pdbx_description
1 polymer ?
#
loop_
_entity_poly.entity_id
_entity_poly.type
_entity_poly.pdbx_seq_one_letter_code
_entity_poly.pdbx_strand_id
1 'polypeptide(L)'
;MAQYVRKLVVVGRADKAETRLRRFLNKHWHPELVRLYGSLEVDPSRQLGFAEGWLKAHGGDADLLSTLGHLSVASELWGKARRYFEEALAISPTPATYYALGSLLARRGDEAASFRCFQQGLNQALSGVQ
;
A
#
# COMPACT_ATOMS: atom_id res chain seq x y z
N MET A 1 15.10 3.67 11.54
CA MET A 1 14.55 4.49 10.42
C MET A 1 13.08 4.86 10.62
N ALA A 2 12.23 3.91 10.98
CA ALA A 2 10.79 4.20 11.14
C ALA A 2 10.49 5.30 12.15
N GLN A 3 11.10 5.26 13.31
CA GLN A 3 10.90 6.30 14.34
C GLN A 3 11.36 7.67 13.86
N TYR A 4 12.45 7.73 13.14
CA TYR A 4 12.96 8.97 12.57
C TYR A 4 11.98 9.55 11.57
N VAL A 5 11.44 8.71 10.68
CA VAL A 5 10.45 9.12 9.70
C VAL A 5 9.18 9.65 10.37
N ARG A 6 8.68 8.94 11.39
CA ARG A 6 7.48 9.35 12.13
C ARG A 6 7.68 10.69 12.83
N LYS A 7 8.86 10.92 13.40
CA LYS A 7 9.19 12.21 14.03
C LYS A 7 9.17 13.34 13.02
N LEU A 8 9.70 13.12 11.81
CA LEU A 8 9.68 14.13 10.76
C LEU A 8 8.25 14.48 10.37
N VAL A 9 7.36 13.48 10.27
CA VAL A 9 5.96 13.71 9.94
C VAL A 9 5.29 14.54 11.04
N VAL A 10 5.52 14.21 12.31
CA VAL A 10 4.91 14.90 13.45
C VAL A 10 5.28 16.38 13.47
N VAL A 11 6.52 16.71 13.10
CA VAL A 11 6.98 18.11 13.08
C VAL A 11 6.70 18.82 11.76
N GLY A 12 5.90 18.22 10.88
CA GLY A 12 5.51 18.84 9.62
C GLY A 12 6.53 18.74 8.51
N ARG A 13 7.45 17.78 8.59
CA ARG A 13 8.51 17.58 7.59
C ARG A 13 8.31 16.29 6.82
N ALA A 14 7.07 16.04 6.38
CA ALA A 14 6.75 14.84 5.61
C ALA A 14 7.52 14.75 4.29
N ASP A 15 7.78 15.88 3.65
CA ASP A 15 8.58 15.95 2.43
C ASP A 15 10.00 15.41 2.63
N LYS A 16 10.62 15.79 3.74
CA LYS A 16 11.95 15.30 4.12
C LYS A 16 11.89 13.81 4.48
N ALA A 17 10.82 13.40 5.16
CA ALA A 17 10.59 12.01 5.51
C ALA A 17 10.53 11.14 4.25
N GLU A 18 9.79 11.59 3.23
CA GLU A 18 9.68 10.88 1.95
C GLU A 18 11.05 10.69 1.31
N THR A 19 11.82 11.76 1.18
CA THR A 19 13.14 11.70 0.54
C THR A 19 14.09 10.75 1.28
N ARG A 20 14.13 10.84 2.60
CA ARG A 20 15.01 10.02 3.42
C ARG A 20 14.64 8.55 3.36
N LEU A 21 13.34 8.26 3.46
CA LEU A 21 12.87 6.88 3.43
C LEU A 21 13.07 6.26 2.04
N ARG A 22 12.79 7.01 0.98
CA ARG A 22 13.00 6.55 -0.39
C ARG A 22 14.45 6.20 -0.65
N ARG A 23 15.38 7.05 -0.24
CA ARG A 23 16.81 6.81 -0.40
C ARG A 23 17.26 5.59 0.40
N PHE A 24 16.72 5.43 1.59
CA PHE A 24 17.04 4.27 2.42
C PHE A 24 16.56 2.97 1.75
N LEU A 25 15.33 2.97 1.24
CA LEU A 25 14.74 1.79 0.59
C LEU A 25 15.46 1.40 -0.69
N ASN A 26 16.06 2.36 -1.40
CA ASN A 26 16.86 2.06 -2.58
C ASN A 26 18.09 1.22 -2.25
N LYS A 27 18.57 1.27 -1.01
CA LYS A 27 19.76 0.53 -0.57
C LYS A 27 19.42 -0.62 0.35
N HIS A 28 18.38 -0.50 1.14
CA HIS A 28 17.99 -1.47 2.18
C HIS A 28 16.51 -1.75 2.08
N TRP A 29 16.15 -2.80 1.36
CA TRP A 29 14.75 -3.17 1.16
C TRP A 29 14.17 -3.75 2.46
N HIS A 30 13.02 -3.21 2.89
CA HIS A 30 12.38 -3.64 4.13
C HIS A 30 10.87 -3.48 4.00
N PRO A 31 10.09 -4.57 4.05
CA PRO A 31 8.64 -4.51 3.80
C PRO A 31 7.87 -3.53 4.68
N GLU A 32 8.21 -3.48 5.98
CA GLU A 32 7.52 -2.55 6.89
C GLU A 32 7.77 -1.09 6.50
N LEU A 33 8.98 -0.77 6.04
CA LEU A 33 9.32 0.57 5.61
C LEU A 33 8.69 0.92 4.27
N VAL A 34 8.46 -0.06 3.41
CA VAL A 34 7.70 0.13 2.16
C VAL A 34 6.26 0.53 2.49
N ARG A 35 5.63 -0.17 3.43
CA ARG A 35 4.28 0.20 3.87
C ARG A 35 4.24 1.61 4.48
N LEU A 36 5.24 1.93 5.31
CA LEU A 36 5.35 3.27 5.89
C LEU A 36 5.47 4.33 4.80
N TYR A 37 6.25 4.07 3.77
CA TYR A 37 6.38 4.98 2.62
C TYR A 37 5.03 5.28 2.00
N GLY A 38 4.21 4.28 1.80
CA GLY A 38 2.87 4.45 1.21
C GLY A 38 1.91 5.23 2.08
N SER A 39 2.19 5.36 3.39
CA SER A 39 1.35 6.11 4.32
C SER A 39 1.71 7.59 4.41
N LEU A 40 2.82 8.00 3.84
CA LEU A 40 3.24 9.41 3.87
C LEU A 40 2.35 10.25 2.95
N GLU A 41 1.89 11.37 3.46
CA GLU A 41 1.00 12.28 2.72
C GLU A 41 1.81 13.44 2.15
N VAL A 42 2.48 13.20 1.04
CA VAL A 42 3.28 14.23 0.36
C VAL A 42 2.67 14.52 -1.00
N ASP A 43 3.11 13.81 -2.01
CA ASP A 43 2.61 13.91 -3.37
C ASP A 43 2.41 12.48 -3.88
N PRO A 44 1.18 11.95 -3.80
CA PRO A 44 0.96 10.54 -4.12
C PRO A 44 1.31 10.18 -5.56
N SER A 45 1.13 11.08 -6.52
CA SER A 45 1.51 10.79 -7.90
C SER A 45 3.01 10.64 -8.07
N ARG A 46 3.79 11.50 -7.43
CA ARG A 46 5.25 11.39 -7.44
C ARG A 46 5.72 10.16 -6.66
N GLN A 47 5.13 9.93 -5.50
CA GLN A 47 5.46 8.74 -4.71
C GLN A 47 5.16 7.47 -5.48
N LEU A 48 4.04 7.42 -6.20
CA LEU A 48 3.68 6.28 -7.03
C LEU A 48 4.75 6.03 -8.11
N GLY A 49 5.18 7.08 -8.79
CA GLY A 49 6.23 6.96 -9.80
C GLY A 49 7.54 6.42 -9.25
N PHE A 50 7.98 6.94 -8.10
CA PHE A 50 9.18 6.42 -7.44
C PHE A 50 9.02 4.96 -7.02
N ALA A 51 7.90 4.63 -6.42
CA ALA A 51 7.66 3.26 -5.93
C ALA A 51 7.49 2.27 -7.07
N GLU A 52 6.92 2.67 -8.20
CA GLU A 52 6.84 1.81 -9.39
C GLU A 52 8.24 1.46 -9.92
N GLY A 53 9.21 2.33 -9.71
CA GLY A 53 10.58 2.04 -10.04
C GLY A 53 11.16 0.84 -9.29
N TRP A 54 10.61 0.51 -8.13
CA TRP A 54 11.06 -0.65 -7.34
C TRP A 54 10.52 -1.97 -7.87
N LEU A 55 9.52 -1.96 -8.75
CA LEU A 55 8.93 -3.19 -9.31
C LEU A 55 9.95 -4.04 -10.07
N LYS A 56 10.94 -3.41 -10.69
CA LYS A 56 11.95 -4.12 -11.45
C LYS A 56 12.71 -5.14 -10.60
N ALA A 57 13.05 -4.75 -9.37
CA ALA A 57 13.78 -5.61 -8.45
C ALA A 57 12.87 -6.38 -7.49
N HIS A 58 11.66 -5.88 -7.22
CA HIS A 58 10.78 -6.39 -6.17
C HIS A 58 9.34 -6.61 -6.64
N GLY A 59 9.14 -6.98 -7.92
CA GLY A 59 7.81 -7.14 -8.50
C GLY A 59 6.96 -8.25 -7.89
N GLY A 60 7.58 -9.19 -7.18
CA GLY A 60 6.87 -10.26 -6.47
C GLY A 60 6.59 -9.96 -5.00
N ASP A 61 6.86 -8.75 -4.54
CA ASP A 61 6.67 -8.36 -3.15
C ASP A 61 5.24 -7.82 -2.94
N ALA A 62 4.44 -8.57 -2.19
CA ALA A 62 3.05 -8.20 -1.93
C ALA A 62 2.92 -6.87 -1.16
N ASP A 63 3.86 -6.57 -0.28
CA ASP A 63 3.86 -5.30 0.44
C ASP A 63 4.07 -4.12 -0.51
N LEU A 64 4.96 -4.26 -1.49
CA LEU A 64 5.13 -3.23 -2.51
C LEU A 64 3.86 -3.07 -3.34
N LEU A 65 3.28 -4.16 -3.80
CA LEU A 65 2.06 -4.10 -4.62
C LEU A 65 0.90 -3.45 -3.85
N SER A 66 0.74 -3.79 -2.57
CA SER A 66 -0.28 -3.16 -1.73
C SER A 66 -0.02 -1.67 -1.57
N THR A 67 1.24 -1.28 -1.34
CA THR A 67 1.64 0.12 -1.25
C THR A 67 1.34 0.88 -2.54
N LEU A 68 1.66 0.28 -3.69
CA LEU A 68 1.34 0.86 -4.99
C LEU A 68 -0.18 1.02 -5.17
N GLY A 69 -0.96 0.07 -4.67
CA GLY A 69 -2.42 0.18 -4.65
C GLY A 69 -2.90 1.38 -3.86
N HIS A 70 -2.36 1.59 -2.65
CA HIS A 70 -2.72 2.74 -1.82
C HIS A 70 -2.33 4.06 -2.46
N LEU A 71 -1.13 4.15 -3.03
CA LEU A 71 -0.70 5.37 -3.72
C LEU A 71 -1.54 5.64 -4.97
N SER A 72 -1.98 4.59 -5.65
CA SER A 72 -2.88 4.73 -6.81
C SER A 72 -4.25 5.24 -6.39
N VAL A 73 -4.80 4.77 -5.26
CA VAL A 73 -6.04 5.31 -4.70
C VAL A 73 -5.90 6.79 -4.39
N ALA A 74 -4.81 7.17 -3.73
CA ALA A 74 -4.56 8.56 -3.38
C ALA A 74 -4.38 9.44 -4.62
N SER A 75 -3.95 8.86 -5.73
CA SER A 75 -3.81 9.56 -7.01
C SER A 75 -5.06 9.45 -7.88
N GLU A 76 -6.13 8.86 -7.36
CA GLU A 76 -7.40 8.65 -8.05
C GLU A 76 -7.27 7.81 -9.33
N LEU A 77 -6.31 6.92 -9.36
CA LEU A 77 -6.09 5.98 -10.46
C LEU A 77 -6.75 4.65 -10.08
N TRP A 78 -8.09 4.60 -10.19
CA TRP A 78 -8.91 3.52 -9.64
C TRP A 78 -8.62 2.16 -10.27
N GLY A 79 -8.50 2.10 -11.58
CA GLY A 79 -8.21 0.83 -12.28
C GLY A 79 -6.84 0.29 -11.94
N LYS A 80 -5.84 1.16 -11.84
CA LYS A 80 -4.48 0.80 -11.46
C LYS A 80 -4.44 0.30 -10.02
N ALA A 81 -5.15 1.00 -9.11
CA ALA A 81 -5.24 0.62 -7.71
C ALA A 81 -5.84 -0.78 -7.55
N ARG A 82 -6.95 -1.04 -8.24
CA ARG A 82 -7.61 -2.36 -8.21
C ARG A 82 -6.66 -3.46 -8.65
N ARG A 83 -5.97 -3.23 -9.77
CA ARG A 83 -5.04 -4.22 -10.32
C ARG A 83 -3.90 -4.53 -9.35
N TYR A 84 -3.32 -3.49 -8.72
CA TYR A 84 -2.25 -3.70 -7.75
C TYR A 84 -2.73 -4.49 -6.53
N PHE A 85 -3.91 -4.16 -6.00
CA PHE A 85 -4.44 -4.92 -4.86
C PHE A 85 -4.73 -6.37 -5.24
N GLU A 86 -5.28 -6.61 -6.43
CA GLU A 86 -5.55 -7.98 -6.90
C GLU A 86 -4.24 -8.77 -7.06
N GLU A 87 -3.21 -8.15 -7.59
CA GLU A 87 -1.90 -8.78 -7.69
C GLU A 87 -1.30 -9.09 -6.32
N ALA A 88 -1.43 -8.17 -5.38
CA ALA A 88 -0.95 -8.40 -4.00
C ALA A 88 -1.67 -9.59 -3.36
N LEU A 89 -2.99 -9.66 -3.52
CA LEU A 89 -3.79 -10.77 -2.98
C LEU A 89 -3.43 -12.11 -3.62
N ALA A 90 -3.06 -12.11 -4.89
CA ALA A 90 -2.65 -13.34 -5.58
C ALA A 90 -1.34 -13.89 -5.02
N ILE A 91 -0.46 -13.02 -4.52
CA ILE A 91 0.83 -13.43 -3.97
C ILE A 91 0.69 -13.80 -2.50
N SER A 92 0.10 -12.93 -1.70
CA SER A 92 -0.03 -13.13 -0.25
C SER A 92 -1.30 -12.42 0.25
N PRO A 93 -2.42 -13.15 0.32
CA PRO A 93 -3.67 -12.57 0.82
C PRO A 93 -3.52 -12.12 2.28
N THR A 94 -3.97 -10.90 2.57
CA THR A 94 -4.01 -10.40 3.94
C THR A 94 -5.35 -9.72 4.20
N PRO A 95 -5.83 -9.71 5.45
CA PRO A 95 -7.05 -8.97 5.79
C PRO A 95 -6.97 -7.49 5.41
N ALA A 96 -5.80 -6.87 5.60
CA ALA A 96 -5.61 -5.46 5.29
C ALA A 96 -5.79 -5.17 3.79
N THR A 97 -5.28 -6.03 2.91
CA THR A 97 -5.41 -5.84 1.46
C THR A 97 -6.83 -6.11 0.99
N TYR A 98 -7.50 -7.12 1.55
CA TYR A 98 -8.93 -7.33 1.28
C TYR A 98 -9.76 -6.11 1.68
N TYR A 99 -9.46 -5.53 2.84
CA TYR A 99 -10.14 -4.32 3.30
C TYR A 99 -9.91 -3.15 2.34
N ALA A 100 -8.68 -2.96 1.89
CA ALA A 100 -8.35 -1.88 0.97
C ALA A 100 -9.07 -2.03 -0.37
N LEU A 101 -9.08 -3.24 -0.94
CA LEU A 101 -9.78 -3.51 -2.19
C LEU A 101 -11.28 -3.38 -2.02
N GLY A 102 -11.82 -3.93 -0.93
CA GLY A 102 -13.25 -3.82 -0.63
C GLY A 102 -13.70 -2.36 -0.50
N SER A 103 -12.91 -1.55 0.19
CA SER A 103 -13.18 -0.12 0.36
C SER A 103 -13.17 0.62 -0.98
N LEU A 104 -12.21 0.31 -1.84
CA LEU A 104 -12.12 0.88 -3.18
C LEU A 104 -13.36 0.53 -4.00
N LEU A 105 -13.75 -0.75 -4.00
CA LEU A 105 -14.92 -1.22 -4.76
C LEU A 105 -16.20 -0.57 -4.26
N ALA A 106 -16.37 -0.42 -2.94
CA ALA A 106 -17.52 0.26 -2.37
C ALA A 106 -17.60 1.71 -2.83
N ARG A 107 -16.48 2.42 -2.80
CA ARG A 107 -16.42 3.81 -3.26
C ARG A 107 -16.73 3.94 -4.75
N ARG A 108 -16.44 2.92 -5.54
CA ARG A 108 -16.69 2.90 -6.98
C ARG A 108 -18.05 2.29 -7.34
N GLY A 109 -18.88 1.96 -6.34
CA GLY A 109 -20.24 1.53 -6.54
C GLY A 109 -20.43 0.03 -6.78
N ASP A 110 -19.37 -0.78 -6.69
CA ASP A 110 -19.47 -2.23 -6.83
C ASP A 110 -19.65 -2.88 -5.45
N GLU A 111 -20.87 -2.78 -4.92
CA GLU A 111 -21.17 -3.25 -3.57
C GLU A 111 -21.05 -4.76 -3.43
N ALA A 112 -21.42 -5.52 -4.45
CA ALA A 112 -21.35 -6.98 -4.38
C ALA A 112 -19.90 -7.46 -4.29
N ALA A 113 -19.02 -6.93 -5.11
CA ALA A 113 -17.60 -7.29 -5.07
C ALA A 113 -16.95 -6.78 -3.77
N SER A 114 -17.35 -5.60 -3.30
CA SER A 114 -16.88 -5.05 -2.02
C SER A 114 -17.24 -5.98 -0.86
N PHE A 115 -18.48 -6.44 -0.81
CA PHE A 115 -18.93 -7.35 0.24
C PHE A 115 -18.12 -8.64 0.24
N ARG A 116 -17.87 -9.22 -0.94
CA ARG A 116 -17.05 -10.43 -1.04
C ARG A 116 -15.64 -10.23 -0.52
N CYS A 117 -15.02 -9.07 -0.82
CA CYS A 117 -13.69 -8.74 -0.31
C CYS A 117 -13.67 -8.66 1.21
N PHE A 118 -14.63 -7.93 1.79
CA PHE A 118 -14.69 -7.79 3.24
C PHE A 118 -14.93 -9.16 3.91
N GLN A 119 -15.77 -9.99 3.34
CA GLN A 119 -16.05 -11.32 3.86
C GLN A 119 -14.79 -12.19 3.84
N GLN A 120 -14.07 -12.19 2.73
CA GLN A 120 -12.83 -12.95 2.60
C GLN A 120 -11.76 -12.45 3.58
N GLY A 121 -11.64 -11.15 3.75
CA GLY A 121 -10.71 -10.56 4.70
C GLY A 121 -11.06 -10.94 6.14
N LEU A 122 -12.33 -10.89 6.50
CA LEU A 122 -12.79 -11.28 7.82
C LEU A 122 -12.55 -12.77 8.08
N ASN A 123 -12.88 -13.62 7.11
CA ASN A 123 -12.64 -15.06 7.22
C ASN A 123 -11.17 -15.37 7.44
N GLN A 124 -10.30 -14.69 6.73
CA GLN A 124 -8.85 -14.88 6.88
C GLN A 124 -8.37 -14.41 8.26
N ALA A 125 -8.87 -13.28 8.75
CA ALA A 125 -8.51 -12.77 10.08
C ALA A 125 -8.94 -13.74 11.17
N LEU A 126 -10.14 -14.32 11.05
CA LEU A 126 -10.65 -15.27 12.03
C LEU A 126 -9.89 -16.59 12.00
N SER A 127 -9.50 -17.07 10.82
CA SER A 127 -8.72 -18.32 10.70
C SER A 127 -7.32 -18.17 11.27
N GLY A 128 -6.80 -16.95 11.37
CA GLY A 128 -5.49 -16.67 11.95
C GLY A 128 -5.51 -16.61 13.48
N VAL A 129 -6.67 -16.70 14.12
CA VAL A 129 -6.84 -16.54 15.57
C VAL A 129 -6.68 -17.87 16.30
N GLN A 130 -6.46 -18.95 15.59
CA GLN A 130 -6.24 -20.25 16.23
C GLN A 130 -4.85 -20.33 16.90
#